data_ade2cffc70ecef589a08ffe919412400
#
_entry.id   ade2cffc70ecef589a08ffe919412400
#
_cell.length_a   1.000
_cell.length_b   1.000
_cell.length_c   1.000
_cell.angle_alpha   90.00
_cell.angle_beta   90.00
_cell.angle_gamma   90.00
#
_symmetry.space_group_name_H-M   'P 1'
#
loop_
_entity.id
_entity.type
_entity.pdbx_description
1 polymer ?
#
loop_
_entity_poly.entity_id
_entity_poly.type
_entity_poly.pdbx_seq_one_letter_code
_entity_poly.pdbx_strand_id
1 'polypeptide(L)'
;MNPLLSLAPPIAAGLVRLLGATLRLRSEGMETLGPSWSAARPLIYCVWHGRILMVPWLNARLRRSHGARAVSVLASRSRDGGLIADYASRFGLEVVRGSSSRGGAGALRALVTAVRAGRDVALAPDGPRGPRGQLGSGIVALAAITGAPVVPLGFAARPAWRLATWDEFQIPSPFARVALVFGAMMSIARDADRERARKEIERSLDEATAAADRLVSA
;
A
#
# COMPACT_ATOMS: atom_id res chain seq x y z
N MET A 1 -20.88 6.27 -21.59
CA MET A 1 -19.64 6.48 -20.80
C MET A 1 -18.91 7.66 -21.41
N ASN A 2 -18.47 8.62 -20.59
CA ASN A 2 -17.71 9.75 -21.12
C ASN A 2 -16.34 9.24 -21.60
N PRO A 3 -15.98 9.29 -22.90
CA PRO A 3 -14.74 8.73 -23.43
C PRO A 3 -13.48 9.34 -22.82
N LEU A 4 -13.55 10.58 -22.34
CA LEU A 4 -12.45 11.25 -21.65
C LEU A 4 -12.08 10.57 -20.32
N LEU A 5 -13.04 9.95 -19.63
CA LEU A 5 -12.77 9.27 -18.36
C LEU A 5 -12.09 7.91 -18.54
N SER A 6 -12.27 7.27 -19.70
CA SER A 6 -11.56 6.01 -19.99
C SER A 6 -10.07 6.22 -20.30
N LEU A 7 -9.70 7.44 -20.69
CA LEU A 7 -8.30 7.82 -20.94
C LEU A 7 -7.54 8.22 -19.67
N ALA A 8 -8.25 8.54 -18.57
CA ALA A 8 -7.60 8.99 -17.35
C ALA A 8 -6.64 7.95 -16.72
N PRO A 9 -7.00 6.65 -16.57
CA PRO A 9 -6.08 5.65 -16.01
C PRO A 9 -4.81 5.42 -16.84
N PRO A 10 -4.85 5.27 -18.19
CA PRO A 10 -3.63 5.11 -18.97
C PRO A 10 -2.73 6.36 -18.93
N ILE A 11 -3.31 7.55 -18.99
CA ILE A 11 -2.55 8.80 -18.88
C ILE A 11 -1.90 8.89 -17.49
N ALA A 12 -2.65 8.68 -16.42
CA ALA A 12 -2.11 8.70 -15.06
C ALA A 12 -0.98 7.68 -14.88
N ALA A 13 -1.15 6.46 -15.39
CA ALA A 13 -0.10 5.44 -15.33
C ALA A 13 1.15 5.82 -16.13
N GLY A 14 0.98 6.46 -17.29
CA GLY A 14 2.08 7.01 -18.09
C GLY A 14 2.84 8.10 -17.33
N LEU A 15 2.12 9.07 -16.77
CA LEU A 15 2.72 10.16 -15.97
C LEU A 15 3.46 9.62 -14.74
N VAL A 16 2.87 8.67 -14.01
CA VAL A 16 3.53 8.06 -12.84
C VAL A 16 4.77 7.25 -13.24
N ARG A 17 4.78 6.58 -14.39
CA ARG A 17 5.99 5.92 -14.91
C ARG A 17 7.08 6.92 -15.26
N LEU A 18 6.74 8.00 -15.95
CA LEU A 18 7.69 9.07 -16.30
C LEU A 18 8.24 9.74 -15.04
N LEU A 19 7.37 10.11 -14.11
CA LEU A 19 7.77 10.64 -12.82
C LEU A 19 8.69 9.66 -12.09
N GLY A 20 8.27 8.41 -11.97
CA GLY A 20 9.02 7.36 -11.29
C GLY A 20 10.42 7.12 -11.88
N ALA A 21 10.57 7.25 -13.21
CA ALA A 21 11.85 7.13 -13.87
C ALA A 21 12.86 8.22 -13.46
N THR A 22 12.37 9.38 -13.00
CA THR A 22 13.21 10.49 -12.52
C THR A 22 13.58 10.38 -11.04
N LEU A 23 12.87 9.55 -10.26
CA LEU A 23 13.01 9.50 -8.81
C LEU A 23 14.29 8.77 -8.39
N ARG A 24 14.92 9.29 -7.34
CA ARG A 24 16.11 8.71 -6.70
C ARG A 24 15.68 7.90 -5.49
N LEU A 25 15.41 6.60 -5.71
CA LEU A 25 14.89 5.69 -4.69
C LEU A 25 16.00 5.16 -3.78
N ARG A 26 15.81 5.31 -2.48
CA ARG A 26 16.52 4.64 -1.40
C ARG A 26 15.55 3.73 -0.64
N SER A 27 15.96 2.51 -0.31
CA SER A 27 15.12 1.57 0.46
C SER A 27 15.88 1.03 1.66
N GLU A 28 15.17 0.83 2.77
CA GLU A 28 15.69 0.23 4.01
C GLU A 28 14.72 -0.86 4.51
N GLY A 29 15.26 -1.89 5.19
CA GLY A 29 14.49 -3.00 5.76
C GLY A 29 14.02 -4.05 4.75
N MET A 30 14.35 -3.90 3.47
CA MET A 30 13.90 -4.81 2.40
C MET A 30 14.54 -6.20 2.51
N GLU A 31 15.73 -6.30 3.07
CA GLU A 31 16.47 -7.53 3.27
C GLU A 31 15.70 -8.55 4.13
N THR A 32 14.83 -8.07 5.03
CA THR A 32 14.01 -8.91 5.89
C THR A 32 12.89 -9.64 5.13
N LEU A 33 12.53 -9.17 3.94
CA LEU A 33 11.43 -9.69 3.14
C LEU A 33 11.86 -10.79 2.16
N GLY A 34 13.13 -10.82 1.79
CA GLY A 34 13.67 -11.79 0.83
C GLY A 34 13.27 -13.25 1.11
N PRO A 35 13.40 -13.75 2.32
CA PRO A 35 12.98 -15.11 2.67
C PRO A 35 11.49 -15.38 2.45
N SER A 36 10.61 -14.39 2.74
CA SER A 36 9.17 -14.53 2.52
C SER A 36 8.82 -14.51 1.03
N TRP A 37 9.47 -13.67 0.24
CA TRP A 37 9.29 -13.62 -1.22
C TRP A 37 9.74 -14.94 -1.87
N SER A 38 10.92 -15.45 -1.50
CA SER A 38 11.46 -16.70 -2.03
C SER A 38 10.63 -17.93 -1.63
N ALA A 39 10.13 -17.97 -0.39
CA ALA A 39 9.29 -19.04 0.10
C ALA A 39 7.81 -18.92 -0.32
N ALA A 40 7.47 -17.93 -1.13
CA ALA A 40 6.12 -17.61 -1.57
C ALA A 40 5.10 -17.45 -0.41
N ARG A 41 5.57 -17.00 0.77
CA ARG A 41 4.70 -16.75 1.93
C ARG A 41 3.99 -15.40 1.74
N PRO A 42 2.64 -15.36 1.81
CA PRO A 42 1.89 -14.12 1.64
C PRO A 42 2.21 -13.11 2.72
N LEU A 43 2.27 -11.83 2.31
CA LEU A 43 2.50 -10.68 3.18
C LEU A 43 1.32 -9.70 3.07
N ILE A 44 1.04 -8.99 4.16
CA ILE A 44 0.05 -7.91 4.23
C ILE A 44 0.81 -6.60 4.41
N TYR A 45 0.99 -5.84 3.34
CA TYR A 45 1.59 -4.51 3.42
C TYR A 45 0.57 -3.49 3.86
N CYS A 46 0.97 -2.54 4.70
CA CYS A 46 0.16 -1.38 5.02
C CYS A 46 0.96 -0.09 4.83
N VAL A 47 0.31 0.92 4.28
CA VAL A 47 0.87 2.24 4.00
C VAL A 47 -0.23 3.28 4.19
N TRP A 48 0.08 4.46 4.74
CA TRP A 48 -0.91 5.52 4.91
C TRP A 48 -1.48 6.00 3.57
N HIS A 49 -2.77 6.30 3.52
CA HIS A 49 -3.49 6.67 2.27
C HIS A 49 -2.83 7.84 1.55
N GLY A 50 -2.41 8.86 2.27
CA GLY A 50 -1.72 10.02 1.69
C GLY A 50 -0.36 9.72 1.02
N ARG A 51 0.14 8.48 1.12
CA ARG A 51 1.45 8.06 0.60
C ARG A 51 1.37 7.01 -0.52
N ILE A 52 0.16 6.67 -1.00
CA ILE A 52 -0.03 5.51 -1.90
C ILE A 52 0.26 5.75 -3.38
N LEU A 53 0.40 7.00 -3.84
CA LEU A 53 0.50 7.31 -5.28
C LEU A 53 1.53 6.46 -6.02
N MET A 54 2.72 6.33 -5.43
CA MET A 54 3.84 5.63 -6.06
C MET A 54 3.88 4.13 -5.77
N VAL A 55 3.02 3.60 -4.90
CA VAL A 55 3.03 2.17 -4.49
C VAL A 55 2.91 1.22 -5.69
N PRO A 56 2.02 1.44 -6.68
CA PRO A 56 1.95 0.57 -7.86
C PRO A 56 3.25 0.55 -8.68
N TRP A 57 3.85 1.71 -8.90
CA TRP A 57 5.12 1.83 -9.61
C TRP A 57 6.27 1.19 -8.82
N LEU A 58 6.32 1.41 -7.50
CA LEU A 58 7.33 0.80 -6.61
C LEU A 58 7.24 -0.72 -6.64
N ASN A 59 6.05 -1.30 -6.50
CA ASN A 59 5.87 -2.75 -6.59
C ASN A 59 6.35 -3.28 -7.95
N ALA A 60 5.96 -2.65 -9.06
CA ALA A 60 6.40 -3.04 -10.39
C ALA A 60 7.94 -2.95 -10.56
N ARG A 61 8.58 -1.96 -9.93
CA ARG A 61 10.04 -1.83 -9.90
C ARG A 61 10.71 -2.93 -9.08
N LEU A 62 10.25 -3.15 -7.83
CA LEU A 62 10.80 -4.15 -6.93
C LEU A 62 10.64 -5.58 -7.46
N ARG A 63 9.55 -5.86 -8.18
CA ARG A 63 9.36 -7.15 -8.86
C ARG A 63 10.45 -7.43 -9.89
N ARG A 64 10.86 -6.42 -10.65
CA ARG A 64 11.92 -6.57 -11.68
C ARG A 64 13.32 -6.63 -11.09
N SER A 65 13.59 -5.90 -10.00
CA SER A 65 14.94 -5.74 -9.46
C SER A 65 15.28 -6.63 -8.27
N HIS A 66 14.27 -7.08 -7.50
CA HIS A 66 14.48 -7.79 -6.23
C HIS A 66 13.58 -9.03 -6.07
N GLY A 67 12.86 -9.42 -7.11
CA GLY A 67 11.99 -10.59 -7.03
C GLY A 67 10.77 -10.43 -6.11
N ALA A 68 10.38 -9.19 -5.78
CA ALA A 68 9.18 -8.93 -5.03
C ALA A 68 7.96 -9.53 -5.74
N ARG A 69 6.93 -9.85 -4.98
CA ARG A 69 5.73 -10.51 -5.51
C ARG A 69 4.71 -9.50 -6.02
N ALA A 70 3.81 -9.96 -6.88
CA ALA A 70 2.65 -9.17 -7.26
C ALA A 70 1.72 -8.99 -6.07
N VAL A 71 1.23 -7.76 -5.90
CA VAL A 71 0.39 -7.37 -4.77
C VAL A 71 -1.04 -7.18 -5.24
N SER A 72 -1.99 -7.67 -4.47
CA SER A 72 -3.42 -7.39 -4.65
C SER A 72 -3.80 -6.17 -3.82
N VAL A 73 -4.48 -5.19 -4.43
CA VAL A 73 -4.96 -3.97 -3.75
C VAL A 73 -6.48 -3.95 -3.68
N LEU A 74 -7.02 -3.31 -2.64
CA LEU A 74 -8.46 -3.14 -2.48
C LEU A 74 -8.92 -1.86 -3.20
N ALA A 75 -9.90 -1.98 -4.10
CA ALA A 75 -10.58 -0.84 -4.70
C ALA A 75 -12.10 -0.91 -4.51
N SER A 76 -12.75 0.23 -4.31
CA SER A 76 -14.20 0.28 -4.11
C SER A 76 -14.95 -0.18 -5.38
N ARG A 77 -16.22 -0.60 -5.20
CA ARG A 77 -17.10 -0.95 -6.34
C ARG A 77 -17.67 0.26 -7.06
N SER A 78 -17.39 1.47 -6.60
CA SER A 78 -17.82 2.70 -7.25
C SER A 78 -17.14 2.90 -8.62
N ARG A 79 -17.60 3.90 -9.36
CA ARG A 79 -17.00 4.33 -10.63
C ARG A 79 -15.54 4.74 -10.44
N ASP A 80 -15.26 5.56 -9.42
CA ASP A 80 -13.90 6.01 -9.11
C ASP A 80 -12.99 4.85 -8.72
N GLY A 81 -13.51 3.88 -7.94
CA GLY A 81 -12.80 2.64 -7.67
C GLY A 81 -12.51 1.83 -8.94
N GLY A 82 -13.33 1.97 -9.99
CA GLY A 82 -13.06 1.38 -11.32
C GLY A 82 -11.84 2.01 -11.98
N LEU A 83 -11.72 3.33 -11.94
CA LEU A 83 -10.56 4.05 -12.48
C LEU A 83 -9.26 3.70 -11.73
N ILE A 84 -9.35 3.61 -10.40
CA ILE A 84 -8.21 3.19 -9.56
C ILE A 84 -7.81 1.75 -9.88
N ALA A 85 -8.78 0.86 -10.09
CA ALA A 85 -8.52 -0.53 -10.46
C ALA A 85 -7.80 -0.63 -11.81
N ASP A 86 -8.27 0.09 -12.82
CA ASP A 86 -7.61 0.14 -14.13
C ASP A 86 -6.20 0.75 -14.02
N TYR A 87 -6.04 1.83 -13.28
CA TYR A 87 -4.72 2.41 -13.00
C TYR A 87 -3.76 1.39 -12.35
N ALA A 88 -4.18 0.71 -11.29
CA ALA A 88 -3.35 -0.26 -10.58
C ALA A 88 -2.97 -1.47 -11.45
N SER A 89 -3.92 -1.98 -12.24
CA SER A 89 -3.69 -3.13 -13.13
C SER A 89 -2.63 -2.84 -14.20
N ARG A 90 -2.46 -1.57 -14.60
CA ARG A 90 -1.42 -1.16 -15.56
C ARG A 90 0.01 -1.32 -15.01
N PHE A 91 0.16 -1.44 -13.70
CA PHE A 91 1.43 -1.78 -13.04
C PHE A 91 1.54 -3.28 -12.70
N GLY A 92 0.57 -4.07 -13.12
CA GLY A 92 0.54 -5.51 -12.85
C GLY A 92 0.10 -5.85 -11.42
N LEU A 93 -0.61 -4.93 -10.75
CA LEU A 93 -1.28 -5.24 -9.50
C LEU A 93 -2.63 -5.89 -9.80
N GLU A 94 -2.99 -6.84 -8.95
CA GLU A 94 -4.34 -7.39 -8.96
C GLU A 94 -5.28 -6.52 -8.13
N VAL A 95 -6.55 -6.47 -8.50
CA VAL A 95 -7.51 -5.64 -7.80
C VAL A 95 -8.65 -6.47 -7.23
N VAL A 96 -8.72 -6.46 -5.92
CA VAL A 96 -9.86 -6.98 -5.16
C VAL A 96 -10.94 -5.90 -5.07
N ARG A 97 -12.14 -6.21 -5.57
CA ARG A 97 -13.26 -5.26 -5.56
C ARG A 97 -14.09 -5.40 -4.28
N GLY A 98 -14.06 -4.36 -3.46
CA GLY A 98 -14.79 -4.34 -2.18
C GLY A 98 -14.94 -2.92 -1.65
N SER A 99 -15.71 -2.75 -0.56
CA SER A 99 -15.86 -1.47 0.12
C SER A 99 -15.59 -1.65 1.61
N SER A 100 -14.78 -0.76 2.18
CA SER A 100 -14.55 -0.71 3.63
C SER A 100 -15.73 -0.10 4.40
N SER A 101 -16.62 0.66 3.73
CA SER A 101 -17.68 1.45 4.38
C SER A 101 -19.07 0.82 4.36
N ARG A 102 -19.43 0.06 3.31
CA ARG A 102 -20.70 -0.71 3.24
C ARG A 102 -20.37 -2.14 2.83
N GLY A 103 -20.26 -3.03 3.81
CA GLY A 103 -19.89 -4.42 3.55
C GLY A 103 -18.39 -4.70 3.74
N GLY A 104 -17.75 -4.10 4.74
CA GLY A 104 -16.36 -4.39 5.13
C GLY A 104 -16.11 -5.89 5.26
N ALA A 105 -17.12 -6.67 5.67
CA ALA A 105 -17.07 -8.13 5.69
C ALA A 105 -16.87 -8.74 4.29
N GLY A 106 -17.46 -8.15 3.24
CA GLY A 106 -17.26 -8.61 1.85
C GLY A 106 -15.84 -8.32 1.34
N ALA A 107 -15.32 -7.14 1.63
CA ALA A 107 -13.94 -6.77 1.32
C ALA A 107 -12.95 -7.65 2.08
N LEU A 108 -13.19 -7.86 3.38
CA LEU A 108 -12.34 -8.72 4.20
C LEU A 108 -12.33 -10.17 3.67
N ARG A 109 -13.49 -10.75 3.34
CA ARG A 109 -13.56 -12.10 2.75
C ARG A 109 -12.77 -12.20 1.45
N ALA A 110 -12.89 -11.21 0.57
CA ALA A 110 -12.17 -11.20 -0.70
C ALA A 110 -10.64 -11.09 -0.50
N LEU A 111 -10.18 -10.30 0.49
CA LEU A 111 -8.77 -10.22 0.85
C LEU A 111 -8.27 -11.52 1.49
N VAL A 112 -9.06 -12.14 2.38
CA VAL A 112 -8.74 -13.48 2.95
C VAL A 112 -8.57 -14.51 1.83
N THR A 113 -9.45 -14.49 0.83
CA THR A 113 -9.34 -15.39 -0.33
C THR A 113 -8.06 -15.13 -1.11
N ALA A 114 -7.69 -13.85 -1.33
CA ALA A 114 -6.44 -13.50 -2.02
C ALA A 114 -5.21 -14.00 -1.28
N VAL A 115 -5.14 -13.75 0.04
CA VAL A 115 -4.02 -14.20 0.88
C VAL A 115 -3.94 -15.74 0.91
N ARG A 116 -5.06 -16.44 1.06
CA ARG A 116 -5.11 -17.92 1.06
C ARG A 116 -4.73 -18.51 -0.30
N ALA A 117 -4.93 -17.76 -1.38
CA ALA A 117 -4.44 -18.13 -2.71
C ALA A 117 -2.95 -17.84 -2.91
N GLY A 118 -2.22 -17.50 -1.83
CA GLY A 118 -0.79 -17.26 -1.85
C GLY A 118 -0.40 -15.86 -2.35
N ARG A 119 -1.32 -14.88 -2.38
CA ARG A 119 -1.04 -13.53 -2.89
C ARG A 119 -0.70 -12.56 -1.75
N ASP A 120 0.24 -11.68 -2.02
CA ASP A 120 0.47 -10.53 -1.16
C ASP A 120 -0.69 -9.53 -1.32
N VAL A 121 -0.98 -8.78 -0.27
CA VAL A 121 -1.99 -7.70 -0.32
C VAL A 121 -1.39 -6.40 0.19
N ALA A 122 -1.86 -5.27 -0.34
CA ALA A 122 -1.51 -3.95 0.18
C ALA A 122 -2.78 -3.15 0.50
N LEU A 123 -2.77 -2.51 1.65
CA LEU A 123 -3.90 -1.77 2.21
C LEU A 123 -3.48 -0.38 2.68
N ALA A 124 -4.36 0.60 2.49
CA ALA A 124 -4.30 1.87 3.22
C ALA A 124 -5.25 1.75 4.43
N PRO A 125 -4.70 1.56 5.63
CA PRO A 125 -5.50 1.17 6.79
C PRO A 125 -6.37 2.29 7.37
N ASP A 126 -6.05 3.55 7.07
CA ASP A 126 -6.86 4.73 7.38
C ASP A 126 -8.02 4.93 6.38
N GLY A 127 -8.04 4.13 5.30
CA GLY A 127 -9.11 4.12 4.30
C GLY A 127 -9.25 5.43 3.52
N PRO A 128 -10.20 5.51 2.58
CA PRO A 128 -10.32 6.66 1.67
C PRO A 128 -11.02 7.90 2.29
N ARG A 129 -11.45 7.82 3.53
CA ARG A 129 -12.17 8.90 4.24
C ARG A 129 -11.55 9.31 5.55
N GLY A 130 -10.47 8.64 5.95
CA GLY A 130 -9.83 8.86 7.24
C GLY A 130 -10.67 8.42 8.46
N PRO A 131 -10.29 8.93 9.61
CA PRO A 131 -9.31 10.01 9.83
C PRO A 131 -7.86 9.58 9.55
N ARG A 132 -7.05 10.54 9.12
CA ARG A 132 -5.64 10.36 8.81
C ARG A 132 -4.87 9.79 10.00
N GLY A 133 -4.00 8.81 9.73
CA GLY A 133 -3.12 8.22 10.74
C GLY A 133 -3.87 7.36 11.77
N GLN A 134 -5.11 6.96 11.51
CA GLN A 134 -5.85 6.05 12.37
C GLN A 134 -6.10 4.73 11.66
N LEU A 135 -5.50 3.67 12.19
CA LEU A 135 -5.58 2.35 11.60
C LEU A 135 -6.94 1.69 11.90
N GLY A 136 -7.66 1.32 10.85
CA GLY A 136 -8.90 0.57 10.95
C GLY A 136 -8.68 -0.91 11.33
N SER A 137 -9.67 -1.51 12.00
CA SER A 137 -9.60 -2.90 12.50
C SER A 137 -9.50 -3.99 11.41
N GLY A 138 -9.76 -3.64 10.14
CA GLY A 138 -9.79 -4.59 9.03
C GLY A 138 -8.48 -5.33 8.78
N ILE A 139 -7.35 -4.64 8.93
CA ILE A 139 -6.02 -5.23 8.73
C ILE A 139 -5.68 -6.24 9.84
N VAL A 140 -6.03 -5.93 11.09
CA VAL A 140 -5.84 -6.85 12.23
C VAL A 140 -6.68 -8.11 12.04
N ALA A 141 -7.95 -7.95 11.62
CA ALA A 141 -8.82 -9.08 11.34
C ALA A 141 -8.26 -9.95 10.19
N LEU A 142 -7.75 -9.33 9.12
CA LEU A 142 -7.14 -10.03 8.00
C LEU A 142 -5.92 -10.85 8.45
N ALA A 143 -5.00 -10.24 9.19
CA ALA A 143 -3.81 -10.89 9.70
C ALA A 143 -4.15 -12.07 10.64
N ALA A 144 -5.04 -11.84 11.62
CA ALA A 144 -5.46 -12.88 12.57
C ALA A 144 -6.19 -14.08 11.90
N ILE A 145 -6.98 -13.83 10.83
CA ILE A 145 -7.69 -14.90 10.11
C ILE A 145 -6.75 -15.70 9.22
N THR A 146 -5.78 -15.03 8.58
CA THR A 146 -4.93 -15.65 7.57
C THR A 146 -3.60 -16.16 8.12
N GLY A 147 -3.14 -15.62 9.25
CA GLY A 147 -1.80 -15.85 9.78
C GLY A 147 -0.68 -15.18 8.98
N ALA A 148 -1.03 -14.42 7.93
CA ALA A 148 -0.05 -13.69 7.14
C ALA A 148 0.49 -12.49 7.93
N PRO A 149 1.82 -12.28 7.99
CA PRO A 149 2.39 -11.18 8.75
C PRO A 149 2.09 -9.82 8.07
N VAL A 150 1.94 -8.80 8.91
CA VAL A 150 1.80 -7.41 8.50
C VAL A 150 3.17 -6.77 8.36
N VAL A 151 3.39 -6.05 7.26
CA VAL A 151 4.60 -5.28 6.97
C VAL A 151 4.22 -3.81 6.85
N PRO A 152 4.54 -2.98 7.86
CA PRO A 152 4.40 -1.53 7.75
C PRO A 152 5.33 -0.97 6.66
N LEU A 153 4.81 -0.07 5.83
CA LEU A 153 5.54 0.50 4.71
C LEU A 153 5.53 2.03 4.80
N GLY A 154 6.66 2.61 5.16
CA GLY A 154 6.90 4.05 5.11
C GLY A 154 7.31 4.49 3.71
N PHE A 155 6.64 5.51 3.19
CA PHE A 155 7.02 6.17 1.94
C PHE A 155 7.15 7.66 2.15
N ALA A 156 8.22 8.26 1.64
CA ALA A 156 8.43 9.70 1.63
C ALA A 156 9.09 10.16 0.34
N ALA A 157 8.86 11.43 -0.03
CA ALA A 157 9.51 12.08 -1.15
C ALA A 157 9.87 13.54 -0.80
N ARG A 158 11.03 14.02 -1.28
CA ARG A 158 11.44 15.42 -1.14
C ARG A 158 12.31 15.86 -2.33
N PRO A 159 11.92 16.96 -3.02
CA PRO A 159 10.70 17.75 -2.82
C PRO A 159 9.43 17.01 -3.23
N ALA A 160 8.31 17.40 -2.63
CA ALA A 160 7.00 16.86 -2.97
C ALA A 160 5.90 17.90 -2.73
N TRP A 161 4.85 17.88 -3.54
CA TRP A 161 3.62 18.61 -3.28
C TRP A 161 2.77 17.84 -2.28
N ARG A 162 2.20 18.53 -1.31
CA ARG A 162 1.19 18.00 -0.39
C ARG A 162 -0.13 18.69 -0.70
N LEU A 163 -1.14 17.92 -1.04
CA LEU A 163 -2.45 18.45 -1.35
C LEU A 163 -3.17 18.84 -0.04
N ALA A 164 -4.03 19.86 -0.11
CA ALA A 164 -4.88 20.25 1.02
C ALA A 164 -6.09 19.30 1.16
N THR A 165 -5.82 18.00 1.22
CA THR A 165 -6.79 16.92 1.42
C THR A 165 -6.70 16.39 2.86
N TRP A 166 -7.72 15.65 3.32
CA TRP A 166 -7.75 15.09 4.68
C TRP A 166 -6.52 14.24 5.02
N ASP A 167 -5.88 13.60 4.01
CA ASP A 167 -4.72 12.71 4.12
C ASP A 167 -3.38 13.37 3.77
N GLU A 168 -3.38 14.67 3.42
CA GLU A 168 -2.23 15.40 2.89
C GLU A 168 -1.52 14.62 1.77
N PHE A 169 -2.29 14.21 0.76
CA PHE A 169 -1.83 13.35 -0.31
C PHE A 169 -0.54 13.85 -0.94
N GLN A 170 0.50 13.01 -0.94
CA GLN A 170 1.84 13.38 -1.38
C GLN A 170 2.07 13.00 -2.84
N ILE A 171 2.49 14.00 -3.64
CA ILE A 171 2.91 13.84 -5.03
C ILE A 171 4.40 14.21 -5.11
N PRO A 172 5.31 13.27 -5.40
CA PRO A 172 6.72 13.59 -5.58
C PRO A 172 6.94 14.58 -6.73
N SER A 173 7.87 15.53 -6.56
CA SER A 173 8.33 16.33 -7.68
C SER A 173 9.27 15.50 -8.58
N PRO A 174 9.42 15.86 -9.86
CA PRO A 174 10.47 15.26 -10.70
C PRO A 174 11.85 15.37 -10.03
N PHE A 175 12.65 14.31 -10.18
CA PHE A 175 14.01 14.20 -9.61
C PHE A 175 14.07 14.18 -8.06
N ALA A 176 12.93 14.05 -7.38
CA ALA A 176 12.87 13.98 -5.94
C ALA A 176 13.67 12.78 -5.39
N ARG A 177 14.24 12.96 -4.20
CA ARG A 177 14.68 11.85 -3.36
C ARG A 177 13.46 11.15 -2.80
N VAL A 178 13.44 9.83 -2.87
CA VAL A 178 12.35 8.99 -2.39
C VAL A 178 12.91 7.95 -1.45
N ALA A 179 12.29 7.79 -0.31
CA ALA A 179 12.58 6.72 0.64
C ALA A 179 11.42 5.74 0.75
N LEU A 180 11.77 4.45 0.81
CA LEU A 180 10.87 3.34 1.07
C LEU A 180 11.43 2.55 2.24
N VAL A 181 10.72 2.56 3.37
CA VAL A 181 11.14 1.89 4.60
C VAL A 181 10.17 0.76 4.92
N PHE A 182 10.70 -0.46 4.96
CA PHE A 182 9.96 -1.61 5.42
C PHE A 182 10.17 -1.77 6.92
N GLY A 183 9.10 -1.61 7.70
CA GLY A 183 9.11 -1.85 9.14
C GLY A 183 9.20 -3.35 9.46
N ALA A 184 9.37 -3.66 10.74
CA ALA A 184 9.43 -5.04 11.20
C ALA A 184 8.15 -5.81 10.85
N MET A 185 8.31 -7.06 10.40
CA MET A 185 7.18 -7.96 10.16
C MET A 185 6.49 -8.31 11.48
N MET A 186 5.16 -8.17 11.51
CA MET A 186 4.34 -8.39 12.71
C MET A 186 3.38 -9.55 12.48
N SER A 187 3.51 -10.62 13.25
CA SER A 187 2.57 -11.74 13.25
C SER A 187 1.49 -11.51 14.29
N ILE A 188 0.23 -11.60 13.89
CA ILE A 188 -0.92 -11.40 14.77
C ILE A 188 -1.56 -12.76 15.06
N ALA A 189 -1.52 -13.17 16.32
CA ALA A 189 -2.16 -14.41 16.76
C ALA A 189 -3.68 -14.32 16.59
N ARG A 190 -4.33 -15.46 16.37
CA ARG A 190 -5.79 -15.52 16.12
C ARG A 190 -6.61 -15.04 17.31
N ASP A 191 -6.10 -15.27 18.51
CA ASP A 191 -6.66 -14.89 19.82
C ASP A 191 -6.06 -13.61 20.41
N ALA A 192 -5.23 -12.89 19.64
CA ALA A 192 -4.62 -11.65 20.10
C ALA A 192 -5.67 -10.59 20.44
N ASP A 193 -5.35 -9.77 21.45
CA ASP A 193 -6.09 -8.55 21.72
C ASP A 193 -6.02 -7.63 20.48
N ARG A 194 -7.17 -7.46 19.85
CA ARG A 194 -7.28 -6.76 18.57
C ARG A 194 -6.98 -5.27 18.68
N GLU A 195 -7.34 -4.65 19.79
CA GLU A 195 -7.08 -3.22 19.98
C GLU A 195 -5.59 -2.98 20.29
N ARG A 196 -4.98 -3.84 21.07
CA ARG A 196 -3.53 -3.79 21.29
C ARG A 196 -2.77 -4.01 19.99
N ALA A 197 -3.11 -5.04 19.22
CA ALA A 197 -2.49 -5.31 17.91
C ALA A 197 -2.71 -4.16 16.93
N ARG A 198 -3.89 -3.51 16.92
CA ARG A 198 -4.17 -2.33 16.12
C ARG A 198 -3.21 -1.20 16.43
N LYS A 199 -3.05 -0.86 17.71
CA LYS A 199 -2.14 0.21 18.16
C LYS A 199 -0.67 -0.11 17.86
N GLU A 200 -0.26 -1.36 17.99
CA GLU A 200 1.10 -1.78 17.64
C GLU A 200 1.40 -1.62 16.16
N ILE A 201 0.48 -2.04 15.26
CA ILE A 201 0.65 -1.85 13.81
C ILE A 201 0.66 -0.36 13.47
N GLU A 202 -0.26 0.43 14.05
CA GLU A 202 -0.35 1.88 13.85
C GLU A 202 0.98 2.56 14.21
N ARG A 203 1.50 2.28 15.40
CA ARG A 203 2.80 2.81 15.86
C ARG A 203 3.93 2.42 14.92
N SER A 204 4.02 1.15 14.53
CA SER A 204 5.07 0.66 13.64
C SER A 204 4.99 1.31 12.24
N LEU A 205 3.77 1.58 11.74
CA LEU A 205 3.56 2.28 10.47
C LEU A 205 3.97 3.77 10.57
N ASP A 206 3.69 4.43 11.70
CA ASP A 206 4.14 5.79 11.98
C ASP A 206 5.67 5.86 12.06
N GLU A 207 6.30 4.92 12.77
CA GLU A 207 7.76 4.82 12.88
C GLU A 207 8.43 4.63 11.51
N ALA A 208 7.90 3.73 10.67
CA ALA A 208 8.39 3.51 9.32
C ALA A 208 8.20 4.76 8.43
N THR A 209 7.06 5.45 8.57
CA THR A 209 6.78 6.68 7.83
C THR A 209 7.72 7.81 8.26
N ALA A 210 7.92 7.99 9.57
CA ALA A 210 8.86 8.97 10.10
C ALA A 210 10.31 8.68 9.69
N ALA A 211 10.70 7.40 9.65
CA ALA A 211 12.02 7.00 9.15
C ALA A 211 12.19 7.36 7.67
N ALA A 212 11.19 7.11 6.83
CA ALA A 212 11.20 7.51 5.43
C ALA A 212 11.30 9.04 5.27
N ASP A 213 10.56 9.82 6.07
CA ASP A 213 10.61 11.29 6.05
C ASP A 213 12.01 11.81 6.47
N ARG A 214 12.67 11.18 7.43
CA ARG A 214 14.06 11.50 7.81
C ARG A 214 15.05 11.23 6.69
N LEU A 215 14.96 10.08 6.04
CA LEU A 215 15.87 9.68 4.96
C LEU A 215 15.86 10.61 3.75
N VAL A 216 14.70 11.19 3.42
CA VAL A 216 14.63 12.16 2.31
C VAL A 216 15.04 13.56 2.73
N SER A 217 15.14 13.84 4.04
CA SER A 217 15.50 15.14 4.60
C SER A 217 17.02 15.29 4.81
N ALA A 218 17.71 14.17 4.99
CA ALA A 218 19.17 14.08 4.99
C ALA A 218 19.73 14.23 3.57
#